data_c7f43fd377f28086082dcdc0bd0a697a
#
_entry.id   c7f43fd377f28086082dcdc0bd0a697a
#
_cell.length_a   1.000
_cell.length_b   1.000
_cell.length_c   1.000
_cell.angle_alpha   90.00
_cell.angle_beta   90.00
_cell.angle_gamma   90.00
#
_symmetry.space_group_name_H-M   'P 1'
#
loop_
_entity.id
_entity.type
_entity.pdbx_description
1 polymer ?
#
loop_
_entity_poly.entity_id
_entity_poly.type
_entity_poly.pdbx_seq_one_letter_code
_entity_poly.pdbx_strand_id
1 'polypeptide(L)'
;MTGILQGALGGGRALLVGWILPSLINVLIFAFVLAPGLDELRLDGRTAVVVLVATAVLGLVLAALQTPLYRILEGYLLWPERLVQAARRRHLAEKHLLQNRLDAVALVAREQAGTLTDAERAALAEFRAHPVTSHYVDRDFRKGAVWIALLDERLHRYPVDDRQVAATRLGNAIRRFEEYGFNRFRLDSQALWHELNAAAGESARKQTDDARMSVDFFISLLYGHLLVAGAFAVSLVFGAVSRAWLVIPVVLLLLALSALWYRLAVVATDEWAGAVRALVNLGRVPLATSLGLALPDKLDQERAMWRLVSELVSDKYHAGLSALDPYRAPPELLARAFTPVHDGQGAPSTESN
;
A
#
# COMPACT_ATOMS: atom_id res chain seq x y z
N MET A 1 4.73 13.54 29.56
CA MET A 1 6.00 13.00 29.02
C MET A 1 5.83 11.62 28.35
N THR A 2 4.83 10.82 28.69
CA THR A 2 4.56 9.51 28.07
C THR A 2 4.17 9.57 26.59
N GLY A 3 3.47 10.59 26.14
CA GLY A 3 3.03 10.71 24.72
C GLY A 3 4.16 10.97 23.71
N ILE A 4 5.23 11.66 24.12
CA ILE A 4 6.39 11.91 23.24
C ILE A 4 7.22 10.63 23.05
N LEU A 5 7.35 9.85 24.12
CA LEU A 5 8.02 8.53 24.09
C LEU A 5 7.24 7.50 23.25
N GLN A 6 5.90 7.49 23.35
CA GLN A 6 5.06 6.61 22.51
C GLN A 6 5.10 6.98 21.03
N GLY A 7 5.10 8.26 20.68
CA GLY A 7 5.27 8.72 19.29
C GLY A 7 6.65 8.38 18.72
N ALA A 8 7.72 8.57 19.52
CA ALA A 8 9.08 8.20 19.13
C ALA A 8 9.27 6.68 19.01
N LEU A 9 8.61 5.87 19.85
CA LEU A 9 8.67 4.41 19.79
C LEU A 9 7.87 3.84 18.60
N GLY A 10 6.74 4.46 18.22
CA GLY A 10 5.96 4.05 17.04
C GLY A 10 6.72 4.29 15.74
N GLY A 11 7.24 5.51 15.54
CA GLY A 11 8.09 5.84 14.38
C GLY A 11 9.41 5.07 14.38
N GLY A 12 10.00 4.85 15.55
CA GLY A 12 11.23 4.06 15.71
C GLY A 12 11.05 2.59 15.33
N ARG A 13 9.92 1.96 15.66
CA ARG A 13 9.62 0.58 15.29
C ARG A 13 9.50 0.41 13.77
N ALA A 14 8.78 1.32 13.09
CA ALA A 14 8.65 1.28 11.65
C ALA A 14 10.02 1.43 10.94
N LEU A 15 10.88 2.33 11.43
CA LEU A 15 12.25 2.48 10.94
C LEU A 15 13.08 1.22 11.20
N LEU A 16 13.05 0.67 12.41
CA LEU A 16 13.85 -0.50 12.78
C LEU A 16 13.46 -1.74 11.98
N VAL A 17 12.17 -2.05 11.91
CA VAL A 17 11.69 -3.27 11.24
C VAL A 17 11.63 -3.08 9.73
N GLY A 18 11.14 -1.94 9.24
CA GLY A 18 10.97 -1.69 7.81
C GLY A 18 12.29 -1.44 7.05
N TRP A 19 13.29 -0.86 7.71
CA TRP A 19 14.50 -0.40 7.01
C TRP A 19 15.81 -0.90 7.62
N ILE A 20 15.99 -0.84 8.94
CA ILE A 20 17.26 -1.21 9.59
C ILE A 20 17.48 -2.73 9.58
N LEU A 21 16.47 -3.51 9.94
CA LEU A 21 16.58 -4.99 9.97
C LEU A 21 16.87 -5.59 8.59
N PRO A 22 16.17 -5.20 7.48
CA PRO A 22 16.54 -5.61 6.14
C PRO A 22 17.96 -5.18 5.74
N SER A 23 18.37 -3.99 6.15
CA SER A 23 19.74 -3.50 5.89
C SER A 23 20.79 -4.33 6.61
N LEU A 24 20.54 -4.77 7.84
CA LEU A 24 21.43 -5.68 8.56
C LEU A 24 21.63 -6.99 7.80
N ILE A 25 20.53 -7.59 7.31
CA ILE A 25 20.61 -8.81 6.50
C ILE A 25 21.52 -8.60 5.29
N ASN A 26 21.35 -7.49 4.57
CA ASN A 26 22.14 -7.17 3.39
C ASN A 26 23.62 -6.90 3.70
N VAL A 27 23.91 -6.16 4.77
CA VAL A 27 25.28 -5.90 5.21
C VAL A 27 25.98 -7.21 5.64
N LEU A 28 25.27 -8.11 6.32
CA LEU A 28 25.81 -9.41 6.69
C LEU A 28 26.09 -10.27 5.46
N ILE A 29 25.19 -10.36 4.48
CA ILE A 29 25.41 -11.09 3.22
C ILE A 29 26.66 -10.53 2.52
N PHE A 30 26.78 -9.20 2.43
CA PHE A 30 27.93 -8.54 1.82
C PHE A 30 29.22 -8.89 2.54
N ALA A 31 29.24 -8.76 3.88
CA ALA A 31 30.41 -9.05 4.70
C ALA A 31 30.86 -10.51 4.61
N PHE A 32 29.93 -11.47 4.72
CA PHE A 32 30.25 -12.89 4.69
C PHE A 32 30.76 -13.39 3.33
N VAL A 33 30.27 -12.83 2.20
CA VAL A 33 30.66 -13.28 0.86
C VAL A 33 31.96 -12.62 0.38
N LEU A 34 32.22 -11.36 0.77
CA LEU A 34 33.44 -10.62 0.39
C LEU A 34 34.62 -10.88 1.33
N ALA A 35 34.37 -11.28 2.57
CA ALA A 35 35.46 -11.59 3.49
C ALA A 35 36.26 -12.79 2.96
N PRO A 36 37.55 -12.66 2.78
CA PRO A 36 38.42 -13.74 2.29
C PRO A 36 38.63 -14.79 3.37
N GLY A 37 37.72 -15.76 3.41
CA GLY A 37 37.75 -16.89 4.34
C GLY A 37 36.89 -16.68 5.59
N LEU A 38 35.91 -17.56 5.79
CA LEU A 38 35.08 -17.60 7.00
C LEU A 38 35.88 -17.79 8.29
N ASP A 39 37.13 -18.29 8.20
CA ASP A 39 38.03 -18.51 9.33
C ASP A 39 38.59 -17.21 9.90
N GLU A 40 38.59 -16.10 9.14
CA GLU A 40 39.08 -14.80 9.56
C GLU A 40 38.01 -13.82 10.03
N LEU A 41 36.72 -14.15 9.85
CA LEU A 41 35.65 -13.32 10.39
C LEU A 41 35.57 -13.52 11.91
N ARG A 42 36.64 -13.14 12.60
CA ARG A 42 36.54 -12.94 14.05
C ARG A 42 35.56 -11.80 14.26
N LEU A 43 34.42 -12.11 14.86
CA LEU A 43 33.50 -11.12 15.40
C LEU A 43 34.19 -10.42 16.59
N ASP A 44 35.29 -9.72 16.30
CA ASP A 44 35.86 -8.80 17.25
C ASP A 44 34.97 -7.57 17.41
N GLY A 45 35.12 -6.86 18.51
CA GLY A 45 34.29 -5.70 18.79
C GLY A 45 34.34 -4.63 17.67
N ARG A 46 35.44 -4.55 16.93
CA ARG A 46 35.62 -3.59 15.84
C ARG A 46 34.79 -3.94 14.61
N THR A 47 34.79 -5.21 14.20
CA THR A 47 33.97 -5.71 13.08
C THR A 47 32.49 -5.57 13.39
N ALA A 48 32.06 -5.87 14.62
CA ALA A 48 30.68 -5.67 15.05
C ALA A 48 30.25 -4.20 14.97
N VAL A 49 31.09 -3.26 15.37
CA VAL A 49 30.83 -1.82 15.27
C VAL A 49 30.71 -1.39 13.80
N VAL A 50 31.61 -1.84 12.92
CA VAL A 50 31.57 -1.51 11.49
C VAL A 50 30.29 -2.02 10.85
N VAL A 51 29.89 -3.26 11.13
CA VAL A 51 28.63 -3.85 10.64
C VAL A 51 27.43 -3.04 11.14
N LEU A 52 27.42 -2.68 12.43
CA LEU A 52 26.32 -1.90 13.01
C LEU A 52 26.21 -0.51 12.36
N VAL A 53 27.32 0.20 12.21
CA VAL A 53 27.37 1.52 11.57
C VAL A 53 26.95 1.43 10.10
N ALA A 54 27.49 0.46 9.34
CA ALA A 54 27.10 0.24 7.95
C ALA A 54 25.61 -0.06 7.81
N THR A 55 25.06 -0.89 8.71
CA THR A 55 23.63 -1.19 8.77
C THR A 55 22.79 0.05 9.03
N ALA A 56 23.17 0.86 10.02
CA ALA A 56 22.45 2.08 10.35
C ALA A 56 22.47 3.07 9.18
N VAL A 57 23.64 3.29 8.58
CA VAL A 57 23.78 4.19 7.41
C VAL A 57 22.96 3.70 6.24
N LEU A 58 23.05 2.42 5.86
CA LEU A 58 22.28 1.87 4.76
C LEU A 58 20.78 1.98 5.02
N GLY A 59 20.32 1.61 6.22
CA GLY A 59 18.91 1.68 6.58
C GLY A 59 18.36 3.11 6.56
N LEU A 60 19.12 4.07 7.09
CA LEU A 60 18.73 5.49 7.07
C LEU A 60 18.72 6.06 5.64
N VAL A 61 19.69 5.70 4.80
CA VAL A 61 19.72 6.13 3.39
C VAL A 61 18.51 5.56 2.63
N LEU A 62 18.22 4.26 2.77
CA LEU A 62 17.06 3.66 2.13
C LEU A 62 15.75 4.28 2.63
N ALA A 63 15.63 4.55 3.94
CA ALA A 63 14.46 5.22 4.51
C ALA A 63 14.32 6.66 3.99
N ALA A 64 15.41 7.42 3.88
CA ALA A 64 15.39 8.77 3.30
C ALA A 64 15.00 8.77 1.82
N LEU A 65 15.38 7.72 1.09
CA LEU A 65 15.04 7.51 -0.32
C LEU A 65 13.68 6.80 -0.53
N GLN A 66 12.91 6.56 0.53
CA GLN A 66 11.65 5.80 0.46
C GLN A 66 10.75 6.26 -0.71
N THR A 67 10.47 7.56 -0.80
CA THR A 67 9.58 8.09 -1.85
C THR A 67 10.07 7.81 -3.27
N PRO A 68 11.32 8.13 -3.67
CA PRO A 68 11.80 7.80 -5.01
C PRO A 68 11.87 6.29 -5.26
N LEU A 69 12.22 5.46 -4.27
CA LEU A 69 12.26 4.01 -4.41
C LEU A 69 10.88 3.42 -4.70
N TYR A 70 9.83 3.88 -4.01
CA TYR A 70 8.45 3.52 -4.32
C TYR A 70 8.07 3.95 -5.74
N ARG A 71 8.34 5.21 -6.12
CA ARG A 71 8.00 5.73 -7.46
C ARG A 71 8.67 4.97 -8.60
N ILE A 72 9.87 4.41 -8.39
CA ILE A 72 10.50 3.51 -9.35
C ILE A 72 9.71 2.21 -9.48
N LEU A 73 9.34 1.58 -8.35
CA LEU A 73 8.60 0.32 -8.34
C LEU A 73 7.14 0.48 -8.81
N GLU A 74 6.55 1.66 -8.64
CA GLU A 74 5.23 2.02 -9.17
C GLU A 74 5.24 2.28 -10.67
N GLY A 75 6.41 2.52 -11.26
CA GLY A 75 6.57 2.79 -12.68
C GLY A 75 6.45 4.26 -13.08
N TYR A 76 6.61 5.20 -12.13
CA TYR A 76 6.55 6.65 -12.39
C TYR A 76 7.91 7.30 -12.59
N LEU A 77 8.98 6.74 -12.01
CA LEU A 77 10.32 7.32 -12.04
C LEU A 77 11.29 6.37 -12.75
N LEU A 78 12.20 6.92 -13.57
CA LEU A 78 13.24 6.21 -14.33
C LEU A 78 12.72 5.21 -15.38
N TRP A 79 11.44 5.20 -15.69
CA TRP A 79 10.87 4.34 -16.73
C TRP A 79 10.76 5.11 -18.04
N PRO A 80 11.32 4.60 -19.16
CA PRO A 80 11.10 5.19 -20.48
C PRO A 80 9.61 5.17 -20.85
N GLU A 81 9.09 6.27 -21.38
CA GLU A 81 7.68 6.42 -21.70
C GLU A 81 7.10 5.27 -22.55
N ARG A 82 7.88 4.77 -23.52
CA ARG A 82 7.47 3.64 -24.36
C ARG A 82 7.23 2.36 -23.54
N LEU A 83 8.06 2.10 -22.52
CA LEU A 83 7.89 0.95 -21.63
C LEU A 83 6.70 1.14 -20.70
N VAL A 84 6.51 2.35 -20.16
CA VAL A 84 5.33 2.68 -19.34
C VAL A 84 4.05 2.40 -20.13
N GLN A 85 3.94 2.90 -21.35
CA GLN A 85 2.75 2.72 -22.19
C GLN A 85 2.52 1.25 -22.58
N ALA A 86 3.58 0.50 -22.88
CA ALA A 86 3.46 -0.92 -23.21
C ALA A 86 3.02 -1.74 -21.98
N ALA A 87 3.62 -1.50 -20.81
CA ALA A 87 3.28 -2.15 -19.57
C ALA A 87 1.84 -1.81 -19.13
N ARG A 88 1.46 -0.55 -19.23
CA ARG A 88 0.10 -0.08 -18.91
C ARG A 88 -0.95 -0.76 -19.78
N ARG A 89 -0.73 -0.84 -21.12
CA ARG A 89 -1.64 -1.57 -22.03
C ARG A 89 -1.78 -3.04 -21.64
N ARG A 90 -0.66 -3.70 -21.25
CA ARG A 90 -0.67 -5.08 -20.78
C ARG A 90 -1.50 -5.24 -19.51
N HIS A 91 -1.33 -4.36 -18.54
CA HIS A 91 -2.10 -4.38 -17.28
C HIS A 91 -3.58 -4.09 -17.50
N LEU A 92 -3.91 -3.18 -18.45
CA LEU A 92 -5.30 -2.92 -18.83
C LEU A 92 -5.96 -4.16 -19.44
N ALA A 93 -5.25 -4.84 -20.35
CA ALA A 93 -5.74 -6.09 -20.93
C ALA A 93 -5.90 -7.19 -19.87
N GLU A 94 -4.97 -7.32 -18.91
CA GLU A 94 -5.06 -8.26 -17.79
C GLU A 94 -6.27 -7.93 -16.90
N LYS A 95 -6.50 -6.66 -16.56
CA LYS A 95 -7.67 -6.20 -15.79
C LYS A 95 -8.98 -6.57 -16.49
N HIS A 96 -9.13 -6.21 -17.77
CA HIS A 96 -10.34 -6.51 -18.52
C HIS A 96 -10.57 -8.02 -18.66
N LEU A 97 -9.50 -8.80 -18.85
CA LEU A 97 -9.60 -10.25 -18.87
C LEU A 97 -10.12 -10.80 -17.54
N LEU A 98 -9.64 -10.30 -16.40
CA LEU A 98 -10.12 -10.70 -15.07
C LEU A 98 -11.60 -10.33 -14.88
N GLN A 99 -12.02 -9.12 -15.29
CA GLN A 99 -13.40 -8.69 -15.27
C GLN A 99 -14.29 -9.62 -16.10
N ASN A 100 -13.94 -9.83 -17.38
CA ASN A 100 -14.69 -10.71 -18.27
C ASN A 100 -14.81 -12.15 -17.73
N ARG A 101 -13.76 -12.67 -17.06
CA ARG A 101 -13.78 -14.00 -16.45
C ARG A 101 -14.76 -14.07 -15.27
N LEU A 102 -14.78 -13.06 -14.40
CA LEU A 102 -15.70 -13.01 -13.26
C LEU A 102 -17.14 -12.81 -13.72
N ASP A 103 -17.38 -11.94 -14.71
CA ASP A 103 -18.70 -11.72 -15.30
C ASP A 103 -19.22 -13.00 -15.96
N ALA A 104 -18.38 -13.70 -16.73
CA ALA A 104 -18.75 -14.96 -17.36
C ALA A 104 -19.10 -16.04 -16.31
N VAL A 105 -18.33 -16.16 -15.22
CA VAL A 105 -18.64 -17.09 -14.12
C VAL A 105 -19.96 -16.77 -13.46
N ALA A 106 -20.27 -15.48 -13.24
CA ALA A 106 -21.56 -15.06 -12.68
C ALA A 106 -22.73 -15.41 -13.60
N LEU A 107 -22.55 -15.26 -14.93
CA LEU A 107 -23.56 -15.66 -15.91
C LEU A 107 -23.75 -17.18 -15.96
N VAL A 108 -22.69 -18.00 -15.90
CA VAL A 108 -22.79 -19.46 -15.82
C VAL A 108 -23.55 -19.89 -14.56
N ALA A 109 -23.29 -19.24 -13.42
CA ALA A 109 -24.03 -19.53 -12.19
C ALA A 109 -25.53 -19.27 -12.33
N ARG A 110 -25.92 -18.15 -12.99
CA ARG A 110 -27.34 -17.82 -13.28
C ARG A 110 -27.96 -18.76 -14.32
N GLU A 111 -27.19 -19.20 -15.31
CA GLU A 111 -27.63 -20.20 -16.27
C GLU A 111 -28.05 -21.50 -15.56
N GLN A 112 -27.22 -21.99 -14.63
CA GLN A 112 -27.52 -23.19 -13.85
C GLN A 112 -28.72 -23.03 -12.90
N ALA A 113 -28.91 -21.80 -12.38
CA ALA A 113 -30.06 -21.47 -11.56
C ALA A 113 -31.33 -21.23 -12.38
N GLY A 114 -31.27 -21.22 -13.71
CA GLY A 114 -32.41 -20.94 -14.58
C GLY A 114 -32.92 -19.50 -14.53
N THR A 115 -32.08 -18.54 -14.10
CA THR A 115 -32.45 -17.14 -13.84
C THR A 115 -31.90 -16.15 -14.88
N LEU A 116 -31.31 -16.64 -15.98
CA LEU A 116 -30.78 -15.78 -17.03
C LEU A 116 -31.90 -15.05 -17.81
N THR A 117 -31.71 -13.75 -17.97
CA THR A 117 -32.46 -12.95 -18.95
C THR A 117 -31.97 -13.24 -20.38
N ASP A 118 -32.73 -12.85 -21.40
CA ASP A 118 -32.35 -13.03 -22.80
C ASP A 118 -31.06 -12.25 -23.15
N ALA A 119 -30.90 -11.04 -22.60
CA ALA A 119 -29.68 -10.23 -22.77
C ALA A 119 -28.46 -10.91 -22.15
N GLU A 120 -28.60 -11.46 -20.94
CA GLU A 120 -27.51 -12.19 -20.24
C GLU A 120 -27.15 -13.50 -20.97
N ARG A 121 -28.14 -14.18 -21.56
CA ARG A 121 -27.91 -15.38 -22.38
C ARG A 121 -27.12 -15.04 -23.65
N ALA A 122 -27.43 -13.91 -24.28
CA ALA A 122 -26.66 -13.43 -25.44
C ALA A 122 -25.21 -13.07 -25.05
N ALA A 123 -25.03 -12.37 -23.92
CA ALA A 123 -23.69 -12.03 -23.40
C ALA A 123 -22.87 -13.29 -23.06
N LEU A 124 -23.46 -14.31 -22.45
CA LEU A 124 -22.78 -15.56 -22.15
C LEU A 124 -22.37 -16.30 -23.44
N ALA A 125 -23.23 -16.29 -24.46
CA ALA A 125 -22.92 -16.87 -25.76
C ALA A 125 -21.74 -16.13 -26.43
N GLU A 126 -21.66 -14.80 -26.31
CA GLU A 126 -20.53 -14.01 -26.78
C GLU A 126 -19.22 -14.39 -26.05
N PHE A 127 -19.24 -14.52 -24.72
CA PHE A 127 -18.07 -14.98 -23.98
C PHE A 127 -17.61 -16.39 -24.39
N ARG A 128 -18.54 -17.30 -24.68
CA ARG A 128 -18.23 -18.65 -25.18
C ARG A 128 -17.70 -18.67 -26.62
N ALA A 129 -18.11 -17.70 -27.45
CA ALA A 129 -17.65 -17.58 -28.83
C ALA A 129 -16.29 -16.85 -28.96
N HIS A 130 -15.95 -15.99 -27.99
CA HIS A 130 -14.73 -15.17 -28.07
C HIS A 130 -13.47 -16.00 -27.84
N PRO A 131 -12.42 -15.91 -28.70
CA PRO A 131 -11.24 -16.80 -28.67
C PRO A 131 -10.48 -16.82 -27.34
N VAL A 132 -10.46 -15.69 -26.62
CA VAL A 132 -9.71 -15.57 -25.36
C VAL A 132 -10.55 -16.03 -24.17
N THR A 133 -11.84 -15.64 -24.10
CA THR A 133 -12.69 -15.94 -22.94
C THR A 133 -13.25 -17.35 -22.96
N SER A 134 -13.50 -17.95 -24.15
CA SER A 134 -14.03 -19.32 -24.30
C SER A 134 -13.28 -20.37 -23.50
N HIS A 135 -11.97 -20.24 -23.36
CA HIS A 135 -11.13 -21.18 -22.58
C HIS A 135 -11.37 -21.09 -21.07
N TYR A 136 -11.96 -20.00 -20.56
CA TYR A 136 -12.09 -19.74 -19.14
C TYR A 136 -13.51 -19.92 -18.61
N VAL A 137 -14.55 -19.64 -19.42
CA VAL A 137 -15.96 -19.54 -18.98
C VAL A 137 -16.37 -20.72 -18.10
N ASP A 138 -16.47 -21.91 -18.70
CA ASP A 138 -16.94 -23.09 -17.96
C ASP A 138 -15.85 -23.69 -17.06
N ARG A 139 -14.56 -23.47 -17.40
CA ARG A 139 -13.43 -23.94 -16.60
C ARG A 139 -13.32 -23.24 -15.24
N ASP A 140 -13.45 -21.92 -15.24
CA ASP A 140 -13.33 -21.15 -14.00
C ASP A 140 -14.51 -21.40 -13.07
N PHE A 141 -15.72 -21.56 -13.61
CA PHE A 141 -16.87 -21.97 -12.84
C PHE A 141 -16.66 -23.36 -12.17
N ARG A 142 -16.16 -24.35 -12.90
CA ARG A 142 -15.90 -25.69 -12.37
C ARG A 142 -14.83 -25.76 -11.29
N LYS A 143 -13.91 -24.78 -11.24
CA LYS A 143 -12.89 -24.69 -10.19
C LYS A 143 -13.42 -24.27 -8.83
N GLY A 144 -14.68 -23.80 -8.78
CA GLY A 144 -15.39 -23.49 -7.55
C GLY A 144 -15.04 -22.14 -6.90
N ALA A 145 -15.70 -21.90 -5.77
CA ALA A 145 -15.73 -20.60 -5.10
C ALA A 145 -14.32 -20.07 -4.70
N VAL A 146 -13.42 -20.94 -4.26
CA VAL A 146 -12.05 -20.53 -3.86
C VAL A 146 -11.28 -19.94 -5.05
N TRP A 147 -11.41 -20.54 -6.23
CA TRP A 147 -10.77 -20.01 -7.42
C TRP A 147 -11.36 -18.67 -7.87
N ILE A 148 -12.69 -18.54 -7.77
CA ILE A 148 -13.38 -17.28 -8.08
C ILE A 148 -12.92 -16.18 -7.14
N ALA A 149 -12.82 -16.47 -5.83
CA ALA A 149 -12.29 -15.53 -4.83
C ALA A 149 -10.85 -15.09 -5.15
N LEU A 150 -9.99 -15.99 -5.62
CA LEU A 150 -8.62 -15.65 -6.05
C LEU A 150 -8.59 -14.75 -7.30
N LEU A 151 -9.52 -14.93 -8.23
CA LEU A 151 -9.65 -14.04 -9.40
C LEU A 151 -10.14 -12.65 -8.98
N ASP A 152 -11.10 -12.60 -8.10
CA ASP A 152 -11.65 -11.36 -7.54
C ASP A 152 -10.57 -10.60 -6.74
N GLU A 153 -9.79 -11.28 -5.88
CA GLU A 153 -8.64 -10.70 -5.18
C GLU A 153 -7.63 -10.07 -6.14
N ARG A 154 -7.32 -10.75 -7.26
CA ARG A 154 -6.43 -10.20 -8.28
C ARG A 154 -7.00 -8.95 -8.95
N LEU A 155 -8.30 -8.96 -9.25
CA LEU A 155 -8.98 -7.79 -9.82
C LEU A 155 -9.01 -6.63 -8.82
N HIS A 156 -9.20 -6.92 -7.55
CA HIS A 156 -9.20 -5.91 -6.48
C HIS A 156 -7.87 -5.18 -6.27
N ARG A 157 -6.77 -5.67 -6.85
CA ARG A 157 -5.48 -4.95 -6.89
C ARG A 157 -5.37 -3.95 -8.04
N TYR A 158 -6.39 -3.83 -8.91
CA TYR A 158 -6.41 -2.83 -9.96
C TYR A 158 -7.29 -1.63 -9.57
N PRO A 159 -6.92 -0.39 -10.00
CA PRO A 159 -7.80 0.78 -9.90
C PRO A 159 -9.15 0.54 -10.56
N VAL A 160 -10.20 1.22 -10.08
CA VAL A 160 -11.54 1.14 -10.68
C VAL A 160 -11.54 1.79 -12.07
N ASP A 161 -10.99 3.02 -12.15
CA ASP A 161 -10.89 3.77 -13.40
C ASP A 161 -9.69 3.24 -14.24
N ASP A 162 -9.94 2.89 -15.49
CA ASP A 162 -8.92 2.42 -16.43
C ASP A 162 -7.82 3.46 -16.69
N ARG A 163 -8.15 4.74 -16.57
CA ARG A 163 -7.19 5.84 -16.71
C ARG A 163 -6.14 5.86 -15.60
N GLN A 164 -6.45 5.27 -14.46
CA GLN A 164 -5.58 5.19 -13.29
C GLN A 164 -4.67 3.96 -13.26
N VAL A 165 -4.80 3.05 -14.25
CA VAL A 165 -3.98 1.84 -14.32
C VAL A 165 -2.50 2.22 -14.51
N ALA A 166 -1.65 1.77 -13.58
CA ALA A 166 -0.21 2.02 -13.57
C ALA A 166 0.57 0.98 -14.40
N ALA A 167 1.86 1.25 -14.63
CA ALA A 167 2.75 0.38 -15.41
C ALA A 167 3.20 -0.89 -14.67
N THR A 168 2.99 -0.99 -13.34
CA THR A 168 3.46 -2.09 -12.52
C THR A 168 2.36 -2.65 -11.63
N ARG A 169 2.54 -3.89 -11.15
CA ARG A 169 1.59 -4.50 -10.20
C ARG A 169 1.55 -3.76 -8.87
N LEU A 170 2.71 -3.34 -8.35
CA LEU A 170 2.77 -2.57 -7.11
C LEU A 170 2.07 -1.22 -7.27
N GLY A 171 2.33 -0.50 -8.38
CA GLY A 171 1.67 0.76 -8.67
C GLY A 171 0.15 0.62 -8.78
N ASN A 172 -0.34 -0.44 -9.42
CA ASN A 172 -1.79 -0.70 -9.50
C ASN A 172 -2.40 -0.98 -8.12
N ALA A 173 -1.74 -1.80 -7.29
CA ALA A 173 -2.22 -2.15 -5.96
C ALA A 173 -2.27 -0.92 -5.02
N ILE A 174 -1.25 -0.06 -5.04
CA ILE A 174 -1.22 1.18 -4.27
C ILE A 174 -2.29 2.15 -4.80
N ARG A 175 -2.35 2.37 -6.11
CA ARG A 175 -3.33 3.29 -6.73
C ARG A 175 -4.77 2.93 -6.38
N ARG A 176 -5.06 1.63 -6.27
CA ARG A 176 -6.40 1.11 -5.93
C ARG A 176 -6.92 1.61 -4.58
N PHE A 177 -6.08 1.65 -3.56
CA PHE A 177 -6.53 2.12 -2.25
C PHE A 177 -6.36 3.64 -2.07
N GLU A 178 -5.44 4.28 -2.78
CA GLU A 178 -5.35 5.74 -2.85
C GLU A 178 -6.64 6.37 -3.39
N GLU A 179 -7.26 5.75 -4.40
CA GLU A 179 -8.51 6.20 -4.98
C GLU A 179 -9.74 5.89 -4.11
N TYR A 180 -9.62 5.07 -3.06
CA TYR A 180 -10.78 4.55 -2.33
C TYR A 180 -11.67 5.66 -1.77
N GLY A 181 -11.09 6.64 -1.08
CA GLY A 181 -11.82 7.78 -0.52
C GLY A 181 -12.56 8.57 -1.58
N PHE A 182 -11.88 8.87 -2.68
CA PHE A 182 -12.45 9.61 -3.80
C PHE A 182 -13.57 8.84 -4.51
N ASN A 183 -13.37 7.56 -4.77
CA ASN A 183 -14.38 6.75 -5.45
C ASN A 183 -15.65 6.57 -4.61
N ARG A 184 -15.52 6.36 -3.31
CA ARG A 184 -16.66 6.13 -2.39
C ARG A 184 -17.34 7.41 -1.98
N PHE A 185 -16.57 8.38 -1.50
CA PHE A 185 -17.08 9.57 -0.82
C PHE A 185 -16.78 10.88 -1.55
N ARG A 186 -15.98 10.87 -2.61
CA ARG A 186 -15.38 12.06 -3.23
C ARG A 186 -14.39 12.79 -2.30
N LEU A 187 -13.97 12.13 -1.24
CA LEU A 187 -12.93 12.58 -0.34
C LEU A 187 -11.56 12.27 -0.96
N ASP A 188 -10.80 13.30 -1.30
CA ASP A 188 -9.40 13.15 -1.70
C ASP A 188 -8.55 12.85 -0.46
N SER A 189 -8.40 11.54 -0.18
CA SER A 189 -7.64 11.08 0.97
C SER A 189 -6.12 11.30 0.81
N GLN A 190 -5.63 11.60 -0.39
CA GLN A 190 -4.21 11.94 -0.58
C GLN A 190 -3.95 13.40 -0.22
N ALA A 191 -4.79 14.32 -0.68
CA ALA A 191 -4.69 15.74 -0.34
C ALA A 191 -4.90 15.98 1.16
N LEU A 192 -5.82 15.23 1.78
CA LEU A 192 -6.18 15.34 3.20
C LEU A 192 -5.52 14.27 4.09
N TRP A 193 -4.40 13.67 3.65
CA TRP A 193 -3.81 12.53 4.36
C TRP A 193 -3.37 12.85 5.80
N HIS A 194 -2.78 14.02 6.01
CA HIS A 194 -2.30 14.43 7.32
C HIS A 194 -3.45 14.72 8.29
N GLU A 195 -4.47 15.43 7.81
CA GLU A 195 -5.68 15.75 8.57
C GLU A 195 -6.48 14.49 8.90
N LEU A 196 -6.62 13.59 7.93
CA LEU A 196 -7.29 12.29 8.12
C LEU A 196 -6.59 11.45 9.18
N ASN A 197 -5.26 11.35 9.12
CA ASN A 197 -4.48 10.64 10.14
C ASN A 197 -4.59 11.32 11.52
N ALA A 198 -4.56 12.64 11.58
CA ALA A 198 -4.69 13.38 12.83
C ALA A 198 -6.07 13.17 13.48
N ALA A 199 -7.13 13.14 12.68
CA ALA A 199 -8.50 12.96 13.13
C ALA A 199 -8.88 11.51 13.44
N ALA A 200 -8.23 10.53 12.78
CA ALA A 200 -8.53 9.11 12.96
C ALA A 200 -8.13 8.58 14.34
N GLY A 201 -8.84 7.57 14.81
CA GLY A 201 -8.51 6.88 16.06
C GLY A 201 -7.14 6.19 16.01
N GLU A 202 -6.48 6.12 17.18
CA GLU A 202 -5.12 5.57 17.32
C GLU A 202 -4.99 4.13 16.76
N SER A 203 -6.00 3.29 16.95
CA SER A 203 -6.01 1.91 16.45
C SER A 203 -5.94 1.85 14.94
N ALA A 204 -6.71 2.68 14.22
CA ALA A 204 -6.72 2.71 12.77
C ALA A 204 -5.39 3.24 12.18
N ARG A 205 -4.82 4.28 12.82
CA ARG A 205 -3.49 4.79 12.46
C ARG A 205 -2.41 3.73 12.62
N LYS A 206 -2.36 3.11 13.81
CA LYS A 206 -1.38 2.07 14.10
C LYS A 206 -1.49 0.89 13.13
N GLN A 207 -2.70 0.45 12.80
CA GLN A 207 -2.91 -0.61 11.82
C GLN A 207 -2.40 -0.23 10.43
N THR A 208 -2.61 1.03 10.03
CA THR A 208 -2.11 1.54 8.75
C THR A 208 -0.58 1.60 8.72
N ASP A 209 0.05 2.05 9.82
CA ASP A 209 1.50 2.12 9.95
C ASP A 209 2.13 0.72 10.00
N ASP A 210 1.56 -0.22 10.73
CA ASP A 210 2.04 -1.61 10.83
C ASP A 210 1.93 -2.33 9.46
N ALA A 211 0.83 -2.13 8.73
CA ALA A 211 0.64 -2.71 7.41
C ALA A 211 1.64 -2.12 6.38
N ARG A 212 1.85 -0.80 6.40
CA ARG A 212 2.86 -0.13 5.57
C ARG A 212 4.27 -0.63 5.86
N MET A 213 4.61 -0.79 7.14
CA MET A 213 5.91 -1.29 7.58
C MET A 213 6.24 -2.66 6.96
N SER A 214 5.24 -3.54 6.77
CA SER A 214 5.42 -4.83 6.09
C SER A 214 5.83 -4.66 4.62
N VAL A 215 5.25 -3.70 3.92
CA VAL A 215 5.62 -3.37 2.53
C VAL A 215 7.03 -2.77 2.48
N ASP A 216 7.33 -1.82 3.38
CA ASP A 216 8.65 -1.18 3.51
C ASP A 216 9.75 -2.23 3.73
N PHE A 217 9.51 -3.24 4.56
CA PHE A 217 10.43 -4.35 4.81
C PHE A 217 10.80 -5.10 3.53
N PHE A 218 9.82 -5.49 2.72
CA PHE A 218 10.09 -6.21 1.46
C PHE A 218 10.77 -5.32 0.42
N ILE A 219 10.41 -4.04 0.34
CA ILE A 219 11.04 -3.07 -0.57
C ILE A 219 12.50 -2.83 -0.17
N SER A 220 12.78 -2.70 1.13
CA SER A 220 14.13 -2.55 1.65
C SER A 220 15.00 -3.77 1.37
N LEU A 221 14.48 -5.00 1.56
CA LEU A 221 15.16 -6.23 1.17
C LEU A 221 15.45 -6.27 -0.34
N LEU A 222 14.47 -5.91 -1.17
CA LEU A 222 14.61 -5.89 -2.62
C LEU A 222 15.78 -4.99 -3.05
N TYR A 223 15.77 -3.75 -2.62
CA TYR A 223 16.82 -2.79 -2.99
C TYR A 223 18.16 -3.15 -2.38
N GLY A 224 18.20 -3.61 -1.14
CA GLY A 224 19.41 -4.08 -0.50
C GLY A 224 20.05 -5.25 -1.24
N HIS A 225 19.23 -6.25 -1.65
CA HIS A 225 19.72 -7.38 -2.46
C HIS A 225 20.23 -6.93 -3.83
N LEU A 226 19.54 -5.99 -4.49
CA LEU A 226 20.02 -5.42 -5.76
C LEU A 226 21.36 -4.67 -5.59
N LEU A 227 21.52 -3.90 -4.52
CA LEU A 227 22.76 -3.21 -4.22
C LEU A 227 23.92 -4.18 -3.97
N VAL A 228 23.69 -5.23 -3.16
CA VAL A 228 24.71 -6.25 -2.88
C VAL A 228 25.03 -7.06 -4.13
N ALA A 229 24.03 -7.46 -4.91
CA ALA A 229 24.25 -8.15 -6.19
C ALA A 229 25.04 -7.28 -7.18
N GLY A 230 24.72 -5.99 -7.26
CA GLY A 230 25.46 -5.02 -8.08
C GLY A 230 26.92 -4.87 -7.64
N ALA A 231 27.17 -4.74 -6.34
CA ALA A 231 28.54 -4.66 -5.79
C ALA A 231 29.34 -5.92 -6.10
N PHE A 232 28.74 -7.12 -5.99
CA PHE A 232 29.39 -8.37 -6.36
C PHE A 232 29.65 -8.49 -7.87
N ALA A 233 28.71 -8.07 -8.71
CA ALA A 233 28.90 -8.04 -10.15
C ALA A 233 30.07 -7.10 -10.55
N VAL A 234 30.15 -5.92 -9.94
CA VAL A 234 31.27 -4.99 -10.13
C VAL A 234 32.58 -5.64 -9.67
N SER A 235 32.62 -6.26 -8.50
CA SER A 235 33.82 -6.94 -7.98
C SER A 235 34.29 -8.08 -8.88
N LEU A 236 33.38 -8.80 -9.54
CA LEU A 236 33.72 -9.83 -10.54
C LEU A 236 34.38 -9.22 -11.79
N VAL A 237 33.83 -8.10 -12.30
CA VAL A 237 34.34 -7.43 -13.51
C VAL A 237 35.76 -6.91 -13.29
N PHE A 238 36.03 -6.37 -12.11
CA PHE A 238 37.37 -5.83 -11.77
C PHE A 238 38.34 -6.89 -11.24
N GLY A 239 37.98 -8.19 -11.23
CA GLY A 239 38.85 -9.27 -10.78
C GLY A 239 39.19 -9.20 -9.27
N ALA A 240 38.43 -8.46 -8.49
CA ALA A 240 38.66 -8.28 -7.06
C ALA A 240 38.29 -9.52 -6.21
N VAL A 241 37.70 -10.54 -6.82
CA VAL A 241 37.19 -11.75 -6.13
C VAL A 241 37.95 -12.97 -6.59
N SER A 242 38.64 -13.64 -5.66
CA SER A 242 39.38 -14.87 -5.91
C SER A 242 38.49 -16.12 -6.13
N ARG A 243 37.21 -16.07 -5.72
CA ARG A 243 36.26 -17.20 -5.74
C ARG A 243 35.03 -16.90 -6.59
N ALA A 244 35.23 -16.55 -7.88
CA ALA A 244 34.15 -16.24 -8.81
C ALA A 244 33.02 -17.30 -8.86
N TRP A 245 33.39 -18.59 -8.70
CA TRP A 245 32.45 -19.70 -8.69
C TRP A 245 31.44 -19.66 -7.54
N LEU A 246 31.75 -19.02 -6.39
CA LEU A 246 30.83 -18.78 -5.28
C LEU A 246 29.99 -17.53 -5.48
N VAL A 247 30.56 -16.48 -6.04
CA VAL A 247 29.90 -15.18 -6.17
C VAL A 247 28.80 -15.21 -7.23
N ILE A 248 29.01 -15.89 -8.35
CA ILE A 248 28.02 -16.01 -9.42
C ILE A 248 26.68 -16.59 -8.92
N PRO A 249 26.65 -17.79 -8.27
CA PRO A 249 25.38 -18.32 -7.75
C PRO A 249 24.75 -17.41 -6.67
N VAL A 250 25.53 -16.71 -5.85
CA VAL A 250 25.00 -15.76 -4.88
C VAL A 250 24.33 -14.58 -5.57
N VAL A 251 24.94 -13.99 -6.60
CA VAL A 251 24.33 -12.91 -7.40
C VAL A 251 23.00 -13.36 -8.01
N LEU A 252 22.98 -14.56 -8.63
CA LEU A 252 21.75 -15.11 -9.20
C LEU A 252 20.68 -15.33 -8.14
N LEU A 253 21.05 -15.84 -6.97
CA LEU A 253 20.14 -16.02 -5.83
C LEU A 253 19.58 -14.67 -5.35
N LEU A 254 20.43 -13.65 -5.18
CA LEU A 254 19.99 -12.32 -4.75
C LEU A 254 19.03 -11.69 -5.76
N LEU A 255 19.27 -11.85 -7.06
CA LEU A 255 18.34 -11.37 -8.09
C LEU A 255 17.01 -12.15 -8.06
N ALA A 256 17.04 -13.47 -7.87
CA ALA A 256 15.83 -14.28 -7.71
C ALA A 256 15.04 -13.88 -6.44
N LEU A 257 15.74 -13.66 -5.32
CA LEU A 257 15.14 -13.18 -4.08
C LEU A 257 14.56 -11.77 -4.24
N SER A 258 15.24 -10.87 -4.97
CA SER A 258 14.68 -9.53 -5.27
C SER A 258 13.35 -9.62 -6.01
N ALA A 259 13.23 -10.54 -6.98
CA ALA A 259 11.97 -10.78 -7.67
C ALA A 259 10.89 -11.39 -6.74
N LEU A 260 11.28 -12.23 -5.79
CA LEU A 260 10.39 -12.77 -4.75
C LEU A 260 9.91 -11.65 -3.81
N TRP A 261 10.82 -10.80 -3.31
CA TRP A 261 10.46 -9.69 -2.42
C TRP A 261 9.51 -8.70 -3.11
N TYR A 262 9.72 -8.43 -4.40
CA TYR A 262 8.75 -7.64 -5.17
C TYR A 262 7.34 -8.24 -5.14
N ARG A 263 7.23 -9.56 -5.34
CA ARG A 263 5.92 -10.25 -5.31
C ARG A 263 5.29 -10.20 -3.92
N LEU A 264 6.10 -10.39 -2.87
CA LEU A 264 5.63 -10.32 -1.49
C LEU A 264 5.23 -8.89 -1.10
N ALA A 265 5.96 -7.87 -1.57
CA ALA A 265 5.55 -6.47 -1.40
C ALA A 265 4.17 -6.21 -2.01
N VAL A 266 3.90 -6.71 -3.23
CA VAL A 266 2.57 -6.59 -3.87
C VAL A 266 1.48 -7.28 -3.04
N VAL A 267 1.74 -8.47 -2.48
CA VAL A 267 0.77 -9.17 -1.62
C VAL A 267 0.56 -8.41 -0.30
N ALA A 268 1.62 -7.90 0.30
CA ALA A 268 1.54 -7.13 1.55
C ALA A 268 0.72 -5.83 1.40
N THR A 269 0.58 -5.29 0.18
CA THR A 269 -0.31 -4.14 -0.05
C THR A 269 -1.78 -4.44 0.18
N ASP A 270 -2.23 -5.70 0.21
CA ASP A 270 -3.64 -6.04 0.46
C ASP A 270 -4.05 -5.71 1.89
N GLU A 271 -3.17 -6.00 2.87
CA GLU A 271 -3.38 -5.61 4.26
C GLU A 271 -3.34 -4.08 4.42
N TRP A 272 -2.37 -3.43 3.79
CA TRP A 272 -2.28 -1.98 3.80
C TRP A 272 -3.51 -1.33 3.17
N ALA A 273 -4.01 -1.85 2.05
CA ALA A 273 -5.26 -1.41 1.44
C ALA A 273 -6.46 -1.58 2.38
N GLY A 274 -6.52 -2.68 3.13
CA GLY A 274 -7.54 -2.92 4.17
C GLY A 274 -7.50 -1.86 5.27
N ALA A 275 -6.30 -1.58 5.79
CA ALA A 275 -6.07 -0.59 6.83
C ALA A 275 -6.41 0.84 6.37
N VAL A 276 -5.99 1.24 5.15
CA VAL A 276 -6.33 2.56 4.58
C VAL A 276 -7.84 2.70 4.38
N ARG A 277 -8.53 1.65 3.89
CA ARG A 277 -9.99 1.67 3.79
C ARG A 277 -10.67 1.85 5.13
N ALA A 278 -10.20 1.15 6.16
CA ALA A 278 -10.69 1.31 7.53
C ALA A 278 -10.43 2.73 8.06
N LEU A 279 -9.23 3.26 7.84
CA LEU A 279 -8.86 4.63 8.21
C LEU A 279 -9.80 5.67 7.58
N VAL A 280 -10.08 5.56 6.28
CA VAL A 280 -11.02 6.46 5.57
C VAL A 280 -12.44 6.31 6.12
N ASN A 281 -12.93 5.08 6.27
CA ASN A 281 -14.30 4.83 6.72
C ASN A 281 -14.55 5.32 8.15
N LEU A 282 -13.59 5.12 9.06
CA LEU A 282 -13.71 5.52 10.46
C LEU A 282 -13.27 6.98 10.68
N GLY A 283 -12.29 7.46 9.91
CA GLY A 283 -11.72 8.78 10.07
C GLY A 283 -12.53 9.91 9.43
N ARG A 284 -13.39 9.64 8.44
CA ARG A 284 -14.11 10.70 7.70
C ARG A 284 -15.06 11.53 8.59
N VAL A 285 -15.71 10.92 9.59
CA VAL A 285 -16.60 11.64 10.52
C VAL A 285 -15.82 12.58 11.42
N PRO A 286 -14.80 12.13 12.19
CA PRO A 286 -14.00 13.02 13.00
C PRO A 286 -13.22 14.05 12.17
N LEU A 287 -12.82 13.70 10.93
CA LEU A 287 -12.21 14.64 10.00
C LEU A 287 -13.16 15.79 9.65
N ALA A 288 -14.42 15.49 9.28
CA ALA A 288 -15.42 16.53 9.02
C ALA A 288 -15.56 17.47 10.21
N THR A 289 -15.72 16.93 11.41
CA THR A 289 -15.84 17.71 12.66
C THR A 289 -14.59 18.56 12.91
N SER A 290 -13.38 18.02 12.72
CA SER A 290 -12.12 18.75 12.88
C SER A 290 -11.97 19.91 11.89
N LEU A 291 -12.57 19.77 10.70
CA LEU A 291 -12.64 20.85 9.69
C LEU A 291 -13.79 21.83 9.92
N GLY A 292 -14.53 21.72 11.02
CA GLY A 292 -15.67 22.59 11.34
C GLY A 292 -16.91 22.30 10.50
N LEU A 293 -17.06 21.06 10.00
CA LEU A 293 -18.17 20.61 9.16
C LEU A 293 -19.02 19.57 9.88
N ALA A 294 -20.34 19.56 9.60
CA ALA A 294 -21.26 18.51 9.98
C ALA A 294 -21.44 17.53 8.80
N LEU A 295 -21.25 16.23 9.04
CA LEU A 295 -21.44 15.23 8.01
C LEU A 295 -22.93 15.10 7.69
N PRO A 296 -23.35 15.20 6.40
CA PRO A 296 -24.76 15.02 6.00
C PRO A 296 -25.23 13.58 6.20
N ASP A 297 -26.56 13.43 6.45
CA ASP A 297 -27.18 12.10 6.60
C ASP A 297 -27.28 11.32 5.28
N LYS A 298 -27.32 12.03 4.14
CA LYS A 298 -27.44 11.41 2.82
C LYS A 298 -26.07 11.30 2.13
N LEU A 299 -25.78 10.12 1.58
CA LEU A 299 -24.51 9.83 0.93
C LEU A 299 -24.21 10.75 -0.28
N ASP A 300 -25.21 11.12 -1.06
CA ASP A 300 -25.07 12.05 -2.18
C ASP A 300 -24.65 13.45 -1.72
N GLN A 301 -25.18 13.92 -0.62
CA GLN A 301 -24.82 15.18 0.01
C GLN A 301 -23.43 15.11 0.65
N GLU A 302 -23.11 14.01 1.33
CA GLU A 302 -21.75 13.75 1.83
C GLU A 302 -20.72 13.82 0.70
N ARG A 303 -21.01 13.17 -0.43
CA ARG A 303 -20.15 13.20 -1.63
C ARG A 303 -20.00 14.61 -2.20
N ALA A 304 -21.07 15.41 -2.20
CA ALA A 304 -21.01 16.79 -2.63
C ALA A 304 -20.14 17.66 -1.69
N MET A 305 -20.30 17.47 -0.39
CA MET A 305 -19.49 18.15 0.64
C MET A 305 -17.99 17.81 0.48
N TRP A 306 -17.63 16.52 0.43
CA TRP A 306 -16.23 16.11 0.30
C TRP A 306 -15.58 16.57 -1.00
N ARG A 307 -16.34 16.66 -2.10
CA ARG A 307 -15.83 17.25 -3.34
C ARG A 307 -15.43 18.71 -3.13
N LEU A 308 -16.28 19.52 -2.48
CA LEU A 308 -15.99 20.91 -2.20
C LEU A 308 -14.81 21.08 -1.23
N VAL A 309 -14.69 20.19 -0.24
CA VAL A 309 -13.52 20.18 0.66
C VAL A 309 -12.24 19.85 -0.10
N SER A 310 -12.27 18.86 -0.99
CA SER A 310 -11.11 18.50 -1.82
C SER A 310 -10.70 19.66 -2.75
N GLU A 311 -11.67 20.35 -3.35
CA GLU A 311 -11.43 21.56 -4.15
C GLU A 311 -10.82 22.69 -3.28
N LEU A 312 -11.33 22.89 -2.06
CA LEU A 312 -10.82 23.92 -1.13
C LEU A 312 -9.34 23.69 -0.75
N VAL A 313 -8.93 22.44 -0.60
CA VAL A 313 -7.55 22.08 -0.20
C VAL A 313 -6.59 22.07 -1.39
N SER A 314 -7.06 21.65 -2.57
CA SER A 314 -6.21 21.47 -3.75
C SER A 314 -6.11 22.70 -4.64
N ASP A 315 -7.15 23.53 -4.68
CA ASP A 315 -7.26 24.65 -5.60
C ASP A 315 -7.23 26.01 -4.88
N LYS A 316 -7.08 27.07 -5.67
CA LYS A 316 -7.23 28.44 -5.16
C LYS A 316 -8.68 28.70 -4.76
N TYR A 317 -8.87 29.49 -3.68
CA TYR A 317 -10.18 29.92 -3.28
C TYR A 317 -10.95 30.62 -4.42
N HIS A 318 -12.19 30.24 -4.60
CA HIS A 318 -13.16 30.87 -5.50
C HIS A 318 -14.55 30.90 -4.87
N ALA A 319 -15.42 31.83 -5.36
CA ALA A 319 -16.73 32.08 -4.75
C ALA A 319 -17.66 30.85 -4.72
N GLY A 320 -17.47 29.89 -5.61
CA GLY A 320 -18.22 28.62 -5.63
C GLY A 320 -18.03 27.76 -4.38
N LEU A 321 -16.94 27.96 -3.63
CA LEU A 321 -16.68 27.23 -2.38
C LEU A 321 -17.60 27.67 -1.23
N SER A 322 -18.35 28.79 -1.35
CA SER A 322 -19.43 29.15 -0.41
C SER A 322 -20.56 28.10 -0.36
N ALA A 323 -20.63 27.21 -1.34
CA ALA A 323 -21.49 26.02 -1.29
C ALA A 323 -21.15 25.06 -0.11
N LEU A 324 -20.02 25.26 0.60
CA LEU A 324 -19.72 24.59 1.86
C LEU A 324 -20.47 25.16 3.08
N ASP A 325 -21.01 26.39 3.00
CA ASP A 325 -21.66 27.04 4.15
C ASP A 325 -22.82 26.22 4.77
N PRO A 326 -23.68 25.53 3.98
CA PRO A 326 -24.74 24.69 4.54
C PRO A 326 -24.22 23.47 5.34
N TYR A 327 -22.95 23.10 5.16
CA TYR A 327 -22.31 21.97 5.86
C TYR A 327 -21.52 22.41 7.10
N ARG A 328 -21.48 23.71 7.43
CA ARG A 328 -20.81 24.19 8.63
C ARG A 328 -21.46 23.61 9.89
N ALA A 329 -20.63 23.06 10.77
CA ALA A 329 -21.09 22.52 12.04
C ALA A 329 -21.60 23.64 12.95
N PRO A 330 -22.77 23.46 13.61
CA PRO A 330 -23.23 24.43 14.62
C PRO A 330 -22.24 24.53 15.78
N PRO A 331 -22.12 25.71 16.41
CA PRO A 331 -21.14 25.95 17.48
C PRO A 331 -21.23 24.92 18.63
N GLU A 332 -22.42 24.41 18.91
CA GLU A 332 -22.65 23.45 19.99
C GLU A 332 -21.99 22.08 19.72
N LEU A 333 -21.98 21.65 18.44
CA LEU A 333 -21.29 20.41 18.05
C LEU A 333 -19.76 20.58 18.14
N LEU A 334 -19.25 21.71 17.73
CA LEU A 334 -17.81 22.02 17.85
C LEU A 334 -17.40 22.12 19.32
N ALA A 335 -18.17 22.75 20.17
CA ALA A 335 -17.88 22.83 21.60
C ALA A 335 -17.78 21.43 22.24
N ARG A 336 -18.67 20.51 21.90
CA ARG A 336 -18.61 19.10 22.40
C ARG A 336 -17.41 18.34 21.89
N ALA A 337 -17.03 18.54 20.63
CA ALA A 337 -15.90 17.81 20.02
C ALA A 337 -14.54 18.23 20.61
N PHE A 338 -14.41 19.48 21.08
CA PHE A 338 -13.18 20.05 21.61
C PHE A 338 -13.18 20.21 23.14
N THR A 339 -14.22 19.77 23.84
CA THR A 339 -14.20 19.73 25.30
C THR A 339 -13.33 18.57 25.77
N PRO A 340 -12.25 18.79 26.53
CA PRO A 340 -11.45 17.70 27.07
C PRO A 340 -12.34 16.84 27.97
N VAL A 341 -12.33 15.52 27.73
CA VAL A 341 -12.94 14.56 28.65
C VAL A 341 -12.18 14.68 29.96
N HIS A 342 -12.77 15.34 30.95
CA HIS A 342 -12.28 15.29 32.31
C HIS A 342 -12.54 13.87 32.79
N ASP A 343 -11.49 13.03 32.77
CA ASP A 343 -11.47 11.76 33.51
C ASP A 343 -11.84 12.09 34.96
N GLY A 344 -13.04 11.65 35.35
CA GLY A 344 -13.57 11.84 36.69
C GLY A 344 -12.74 11.10 37.73
N GLN A 345 -11.66 11.70 38.16
CA GLN A 345 -11.01 11.39 39.42
C GLN A 345 -11.64 12.26 40.50
N GLY A 346 -12.42 11.65 41.35
CA GLY A 346 -12.89 12.27 42.55
C GLY A 346 -14.31 11.91 42.97
N ALA A 347 -14.56 10.64 43.26
CA ALA A 347 -15.61 10.32 44.21
C ALA A 347 -15.09 10.73 45.60
N PRO A 348 -15.76 11.63 46.34
CA PRO A 348 -15.38 11.91 47.73
C PRO A 348 -15.71 10.65 48.58
N SER A 349 -14.69 10.09 49.19
CA SER A 349 -14.85 9.11 50.26
C SER A 349 -15.66 9.76 51.39
N THR A 350 -16.93 9.41 51.55
CA THR A 350 -17.71 9.66 52.76
C THR A 350 -17.15 8.74 53.84
N GLU A 351 -16.24 9.28 54.63
CA GLU A 351 -16.00 8.74 55.97
C GLU A 351 -17.27 8.99 56.79
N SER A 352 -17.92 7.88 57.18
CA SER A 352 -18.92 7.88 58.22
C SER A 352 -18.24 7.49 59.56
N ASN A 353 -18.34 8.39 60.52
CA ASN A 353 -18.16 8.12 61.93
C ASN A 353 -19.04 6.96 62.41
#